data_7d91a146357da68b6defff821847e694
#
_entry.id   7d91a146357da68b6defff821847e694
#
_cell.length_a   1.000
_cell.length_b   1.000
_cell.length_c   1.000
_cell.angle_alpha   90.00
_cell.angle_beta   90.00
_cell.angle_gamma   90.00
#
_symmetry.space_group_name_H-M   'P 1'
#
loop_
_entity.id
_entity.type
_entity.pdbx_description
1 polymer ?
#
loop_
_entity_poly.entity_id
_entity_poly.type
_entity_poly.pdbx_seq_one_letter_code
_entity_poly.pdbx_strand_id
1 'polypeptide(L)'
;MSKPEFVYVTYIETTPEKLWDALTSSEFSRRYWFGTELRSDFKVGFPFALVMNGQTTDTGEILEADPPRRLSYTFKHEVNEAMRKEPATKVAFTLEAFGNLVKLTVTHEGFVEGSHLLGAISKGWPAILSGLKSLLETGKVFTIPPAALGIEGFA
;
A
#
# COMPACT_ATOMS: atom_id res chain seq x y z
N MET A 1 -25.61 -1.68 9.00
CA MET A 1 -25.00 -1.30 7.71
C MET A 1 -23.51 -1.45 7.77
N SER A 2 -22.95 -2.13 6.80
CA SER A 2 -21.50 -2.25 6.70
C SER A 2 -20.91 -0.95 6.17
N LYS A 3 -19.74 -0.58 6.70
CA LYS A 3 -18.99 0.57 6.17
C LYS A 3 -18.24 0.12 4.93
N PRO A 4 -18.04 1.03 3.95
CA PRO A 4 -17.27 0.66 2.77
C PRO A 4 -15.85 0.27 3.14
N GLU A 5 -15.37 -0.80 2.50
CA GLU A 5 -13.99 -1.23 2.63
C GLU A 5 -13.48 -1.71 1.28
N PHE A 6 -12.17 -1.73 1.12
CA PHE A 6 -11.52 -2.25 -0.08
C PHE A 6 -10.70 -3.47 0.31
N VAL A 7 -10.91 -4.57 -0.40
CA VAL A 7 -10.15 -5.80 -0.17
C VAL A 7 -9.55 -6.25 -1.49
N TYR A 8 -8.24 -6.53 -1.49
CA TYR A 8 -7.54 -7.02 -2.66
C TYR A 8 -6.74 -8.26 -2.27
N VAL A 9 -6.89 -9.32 -3.05
CA VAL A 9 -6.20 -10.59 -2.82
C VAL A 9 -5.39 -10.93 -4.06
N THR A 10 -4.10 -11.27 -3.87
CA THR A 10 -3.26 -11.74 -4.95
C THR A 10 -2.31 -12.83 -4.44
N TYR A 11 -1.85 -13.67 -5.34
CA TYR A 11 -0.88 -14.71 -5.04
C TYR A 11 0.43 -14.35 -5.74
N ILE A 12 1.53 -14.39 -4.98
CA ILE A 12 2.85 -14.00 -5.49
C ILE A 12 3.81 -15.18 -5.29
N GLU A 13 4.52 -15.54 -6.34
CA GLU A 13 5.54 -16.58 -6.26
C GLU A 13 6.78 -15.99 -5.59
N THR A 14 6.84 -16.14 -4.28
CA THR A 14 7.89 -15.58 -3.42
C THR A 14 7.82 -16.25 -2.05
N THR A 15 8.63 -15.77 -1.12
CA THR A 15 8.58 -16.20 0.29
C THR A 15 7.97 -15.10 1.14
N PRO A 16 7.38 -15.44 2.30
CA PRO A 16 6.86 -14.42 3.21
C PRO A 16 7.93 -13.40 3.61
N GLU A 17 9.16 -13.84 3.82
CA GLU A 17 10.27 -12.98 4.22
C GLU A 17 10.60 -11.95 3.15
N LYS A 18 10.65 -12.37 1.89
CA LYS A 18 10.93 -11.45 0.77
C LYS A 18 9.79 -10.47 0.56
N LEU A 19 8.55 -10.93 0.69
CA LEU A 19 7.40 -10.04 0.57
C LEU A 19 7.37 -9.03 1.72
N TRP A 20 7.67 -9.48 2.94
CA TRP A 20 7.76 -8.58 4.09
C TRP A 20 8.80 -7.49 3.85
N ASP A 21 9.99 -7.85 3.36
CA ASP A 21 11.04 -6.89 3.05
C ASP A 21 10.55 -5.87 2.02
N ALA A 22 9.85 -6.34 0.99
CA ALA A 22 9.34 -5.45 -0.05
C ALA A 22 8.28 -4.48 0.49
N LEU A 23 7.48 -4.91 1.48
CA LEU A 23 6.44 -4.07 2.09
C LEU A 23 7.00 -3.10 3.13
N THR A 24 8.23 -3.29 3.59
CA THR A 24 8.81 -2.49 4.68
C THR A 24 10.14 -1.81 4.32
N SER A 25 10.53 -1.83 3.05
CA SER A 25 11.79 -1.24 2.60
C SER A 25 11.57 -0.18 1.54
N SER A 26 12.15 1.00 1.73
CA SER A 26 12.06 2.08 0.76
C SER A 26 12.81 1.75 -0.54
N GLU A 27 13.85 0.92 -0.47
CA GLU A 27 14.57 0.47 -1.66
C GLU A 27 13.62 -0.26 -2.62
N PHE A 28 12.78 -1.14 -2.08
CA PHE A 28 11.79 -1.84 -2.90
C PHE A 28 10.64 -0.93 -3.28
N SER A 29 10.09 -0.14 -2.35
CA SER A 29 8.90 0.68 -2.63
C SER A 29 9.14 1.70 -3.73
N ARG A 30 10.35 2.26 -3.81
CA ARG A 30 10.69 3.19 -4.91
C ARG A 30 10.53 2.53 -6.27
N ARG A 31 10.68 1.22 -6.36
CA ARG A 31 10.61 0.48 -7.62
C ARG A 31 9.19 0.12 -8.03
N TYR A 32 8.33 -0.24 -7.07
CA TYR A 32 6.98 -0.69 -7.41
C TYR A 32 5.88 0.30 -7.05
N TRP A 33 6.17 1.36 -6.33
CA TRP A 33 5.18 2.33 -5.85
C TRP A 33 5.45 3.72 -6.41
N PHE A 34 5.59 3.81 -7.73
CA PHE A 34 5.75 5.08 -8.46
C PHE A 34 6.83 6.01 -7.90
N GLY A 35 7.95 5.44 -7.49
CA GLY A 35 9.05 6.22 -6.92
C GLY A 35 8.84 6.62 -5.45
N THR A 36 7.81 6.10 -4.81
CA THR A 36 7.48 6.43 -3.43
C THR A 36 8.38 5.71 -2.45
N GLU A 37 8.86 6.44 -1.44
CA GLU A 37 9.64 5.87 -0.35
C GLU A 37 8.75 5.63 0.86
N LEU A 38 8.78 4.40 1.38
CA LEU A 38 8.18 4.05 2.66
C LEU A 38 9.18 4.41 3.76
N ARG A 39 8.76 5.26 4.69
CA ARG A 39 9.62 5.66 5.81
C ARG A 39 8.99 5.30 7.13
N SER A 40 9.59 4.35 7.84
CA SER A 40 9.16 3.94 9.18
C SER A 40 10.18 2.97 9.76
N ASP A 41 10.20 2.85 11.08
CA ASP A 41 10.92 1.77 11.76
C ASP A 41 10.07 0.50 11.81
N PHE A 42 8.81 0.58 11.40
CA PHE A 42 7.85 -0.54 11.37
C PHE A 42 7.74 -1.26 12.70
N LYS A 43 7.66 -0.48 13.77
CA LYS A 43 7.39 -0.94 15.13
C LYS A 43 6.08 -0.33 15.60
N VAL A 44 5.30 -1.10 16.36
CA VAL A 44 4.01 -0.63 16.87
C VAL A 44 4.16 0.69 17.60
N GLY A 45 3.30 1.66 17.26
CA GLY A 45 3.32 3.01 17.82
C GLY A 45 4.25 3.98 17.11
N PHE A 46 5.09 3.50 16.19
CA PHE A 46 6.02 4.35 15.45
C PHE A 46 5.34 5.01 14.26
N PRO A 47 5.80 6.21 13.86
CA PRO A 47 5.21 6.88 12.70
C PRO A 47 5.58 6.18 11.40
N PHE A 48 4.75 6.43 10.40
CA PHE A 48 4.89 5.94 9.05
C PHE A 48 4.62 7.09 8.08
N ALA A 49 5.40 7.15 7.00
CA ALA A 49 5.19 8.16 5.96
C ALA A 49 5.51 7.61 4.58
N LEU A 50 4.74 8.06 3.60
CA LEU A 50 5.04 7.86 2.18
C LEU A 50 5.56 9.18 1.64
N VAL A 51 6.72 9.13 0.97
CA VAL A 51 7.37 10.31 0.43
C VAL A 51 7.62 10.11 -1.07
N MET A 52 7.09 11.01 -1.88
CA MET A 52 7.26 10.99 -3.33
C MET A 52 7.88 12.30 -3.79
N ASN A 53 9.02 12.21 -4.48
CA ASN A 53 9.76 13.40 -4.96
C ASN A 53 10.00 14.42 -3.85
N GLY A 54 10.37 13.94 -2.66
CA GLY A 54 10.67 14.79 -1.52
C GLY A 54 9.43 15.33 -0.80
N GLN A 55 8.23 15.01 -1.28
CA GLN A 55 6.98 15.45 -0.66
C GLN A 55 6.30 14.32 0.09
N THR A 56 5.93 14.56 1.34
CA THR A 56 5.15 13.58 2.11
C THR A 56 3.72 13.56 1.57
N THR A 57 3.31 12.42 1.04
CA THR A 57 1.98 12.26 0.46
C THR A 57 0.97 11.67 1.42
N ASP A 58 1.42 10.79 2.31
CA ASP A 58 0.57 10.09 3.26
C ASP A 58 1.34 9.86 4.55
N THR A 59 0.62 9.83 5.66
CA THR A 59 1.21 9.60 6.99
C THR A 59 0.34 8.65 7.79
N GLY A 60 0.92 8.09 8.84
CA GLY A 60 0.19 7.22 9.74
C GLY A 60 1.03 6.73 10.89
N GLU A 61 0.49 5.73 11.57
CA GLU A 61 1.12 5.09 12.73
C GLU A 61 1.02 3.58 12.55
N ILE A 62 2.08 2.86 12.90
CA ILE A 62 2.10 1.40 12.84
C ILE A 62 1.22 0.85 13.96
N LEU A 63 0.20 0.09 13.58
CA LEU A 63 -0.73 -0.52 14.53
C LEU A 63 -0.34 -1.94 14.87
N GLU A 64 0.20 -2.68 13.89
CA GLU A 64 0.58 -4.08 14.07
C GLU A 64 1.78 -4.37 13.18
N ALA A 65 2.78 -5.07 13.71
CA ALA A 65 3.94 -5.51 12.97
C ALA A 65 4.37 -6.88 13.51
N ASP A 66 3.93 -7.95 12.82
CA ASP A 66 4.25 -9.33 13.15
C ASP A 66 4.92 -9.97 11.93
N PRO A 67 6.24 -9.75 11.74
CA PRO A 67 6.92 -10.27 10.56
C PRO A 67 7.01 -11.79 10.60
N PRO A 68 6.85 -12.47 9.48
CA PRO A 68 6.49 -11.93 8.16
C PRO A 68 5.01 -12.17 7.82
N ARG A 69 4.10 -12.07 8.80
CA ARG A 69 2.72 -12.50 8.65
C ARG A 69 1.71 -11.36 8.56
N ARG A 70 1.92 -10.29 9.33
CA ARG A 70 0.90 -9.27 9.42
C ARG A 70 1.48 -7.89 9.68
N LEU A 71 1.00 -6.89 8.90
CA LEU A 71 1.39 -5.50 9.04
C LEU A 71 0.13 -4.65 8.92
N SER A 72 -0.07 -3.70 9.84
CA SER A 72 -1.15 -2.74 9.66
C SER A 72 -0.74 -1.37 10.15
N TYR A 73 -1.32 -0.33 9.54
CA TYR A 73 -1.05 1.05 9.93
C TYR A 73 -2.23 1.94 9.57
N THR A 74 -2.29 3.11 10.21
CA THR A 74 -3.25 4.11 9.83
C THR A 74 -2.76 4.82 8.57
N PHE A 75 -3.67 5.42 7.82
CA PHE A 75 -3.37 6.01 6.53
C PHE A 75 -4.12 7.32 6.38
N LYS A 76 -3.36 8.42 6.32
CA LYS A 76 -3.90 9.77 6.20
C LYS A 76 -3.28 10.44 4.99
N HIS A 77 -4.11 10.81 4.01
CA HIS A 77 -3.63 11.51 2.82
C HIS A 77 -3.34 12.97 3.15
N GLU A 78 -2.26 13.53 2.58
CA GLU A 78 -1.79 14.86 2.94
C GLU A 78 -1.76 15.88 1.81
N VAL A 79 -2.03 15.47 0.57
CA VAL A 79 -1.81 16.33 -0.61
C VAL A 79 -3.09 16.79 -1.28
N ASN A 80 -3.93 15.87 -1.75
CA ASN A 80 -5.15 16.19 -2.45
C ASN A 80 -6.15 16.82 -1.48
N GLU A 81 -6.67 18.01 -1.80
CA GLU A 81 -7.50 18.75 -0.87
C GLU A 81 -8.73 17.99 -0.40
N ALA A 82 -9.44 17.33 -1.30
CA ALA A 82 -10.65 16.58 -0.93
C ALA A 82 -10.32 15.38 -0.04
N MET A 83 -9.27 14.62 -0.40
CA MET A 83 -8.88 13.45 0.37
C MET A 83 -8.21 13.82 1.69
N ARG A 84 -7.49 14.95 1.73
CA ARG A 84 -6.83 15.43 2.94
C ARG A 84 -7.81 15.75 4.06
N LYS A 85 -9.02 16.12 3.72
CA LYS A 85 -10.07 16.44 4.70
C LYS A 85 -10.67 15.20 5.35
N GLU A 86 -10.46 14.03 4.76
CA GLU A 86 -10.99 12.78 5.32
C GLU A 86 -10.15 12.31 6.49
N PRO A 87 -10.79 11.70 7.50
CA PRO A 87 -10.05 11.19 8.66
C PRO A 87 -9.13 10.04 8.26
N ALA A 88 -8.19 9.72 9.14
CA ALA A 88 -7.28 8.60 8.90
C ALA A 88 -8.06 7.30 8.73
N THR A 89 -7.60 6.48 7.80
CA THR A 89 -8.14 5.15 7.53
C THR A 89 -7.17 4.10 8.05
N LYS A 90 -7.47 2.83 7.83
CA LYS A 90 -6.62 1.72 8.29
C LYS A 90 -6.33 0.77 7.14
N VAL A 91 -5.05 0.42 6.99
CA VAL A 91 -4.59 -0.55 6.01
C VAL A 91 -4.02 -1.75 6.74
N ALA A 92 -4.35 -2.96 6.30
CA ALA A 92 -3.80 -4.19 6.85
C ALA A 92 -3.34 -5.12 5.73
N PHE A 93 -2.16 -5.73 5.94
CA PHE A 93 -1.58 -6.70 5.04
C PHE A 93 -1.50 -8.03 5.78
N THR A 94 -2.01 -9.10 5.18
CA THR A 94 -1.89 -10.46 5.72
C THR A 94 -1.16 -11.32 4.70
N LEU A 95 -0.11 -11.99 5.15
CA LEU A 95 0.74 -12.85 4.32
C LEU A 95 0.58 -14.29 4.77
N GLU A 96 0.12 -15.16 3.86
CA GLU A 96 -0.09 -16.58 4.15
C GLU A 96 0.70 -17.43 3.15
N ALA A 97 1.55 -18.31 3.67
CA ALA A 97 2.39 -19.17 2.83
C ALA A 97 1.61 -20.39 2.35
N PHE A 98 1.71 -20.67 1.05
CA PHE A 98 1.16 -21.87 0.42
C PHE A 98 2.22 -22.45 -0.52
N GLY A 99 3.06 -23.35 0.00
CA GLY A 99 4.17 -23.88 -0.79
C GLY A 99 5.14 -22.78 -1.20
N ASN A 100 5.34 -22.59 -2.49
CA ASN A 100 6.21 -21.54 -3.03
C ASN A 100 5.45 -20.25 -3.37
N LEU A 101 4.21 -20.14 -2.92
CA LEU A 101 3.39 -18.96 -3.12
C LEU A 101 3.08 -18.31 -1.78
N VAL A 102 2.87 -16.99 -1.82
CA VAL A 102 2.31 -16.24 -0.68
C VAL A 102 1.00 -15.62 -1.13
N LYS A 103 -0.04 -15.87 -0.37
CA LYS A 103 -1.32 -15.18 -0.55
C LYS A 103 -1.24 -13.88 0.22
N LEU A 104 -1.29 -12.77 -0.50
CA LEU A 104 -1.32 -11.43 0.10
C LEU A 104 -2.73 -10.89 0.08
N THR A 105 -3.24 -10.54 1.25
CA THR A 105 -4.54 -9.87 1.39
C THR A 105 -4.29 -8.46 1.90
N VAL A 106 -4.81 -7.47 1.17
CA VAL A 106 -4.76 -6.07 1.59
C VAL A 106 -6.17 -5.61 1.87
N THR A 107 -6.41 -5.11 3.08
CA THR A 107 -7.69 -4.55 3.49
C THR A 107 -7.50 -3.09 3.83
N HIS A 108 -8.31 -2.21 3.25
CA HIS A 108 -8.28 -0.78 3.54
C HIS A 108 -9.70 -0.39 3.96
N GLU A 109 -9.84 0.09 5.17
CA GLU A 109 -11.15 0.36 5.79
C GLU A 109 -11.16 1.67 6.57
N GLY A 110 -12.35 2.09 7.00
CA GLY A 110 -12.50 3.32 7.77
C GLY A 110 -12.85 4.53 6.92
N PHE A 111 -13.35 4.30 5.70
CA PHE A 111 -13.73 5.39 4.80
C PHE A 111 -15.01 6.05 5.23
N VAL A 112 -15.07 7.38 5.06
CA VAL A 112 -16.33 8.13 5.22
C VAL A 112 -17.25 7.84 4.05
N GLU A 113 -18.53 8.11 4.23
CA GLU A 113 -19.50 7.98 3.14
C GLU A 113 -19.13 8.96 2.02
N GLY A 114 -19.17 8.49 0.77
CA GLY A 114 -18.78 9.31 -0.38
C GLY A 114 -17.29 9.58 -0.47
N SER A 115 -16.47 8.75 0.15
CA SER A 115 -15.02 8.97 0.23
C SER A 115 -14.35 9.12 -1.15
N HIS A 116 -13.62 10.21 -1.32
CA HIS A 116 -12.76 10.41 -2.49
C HIS A 116 -11.53 9.51 -2.42
N LEU A 117 -11.03 9.27 -1.21
CA LEU A 117 -9.88 8.40 -1.00
C LEU A 117 -10.19 6.96 -1.44
N LEU A 118 -11.38 6.45 -1.11
CA LEU A 118 -11.78 5.11 -1.53
C LEU A 118 -11.72 4.95 -3.05
N GLY A 119 -12.21 5.94 -3.79
CA GLY A 119 -12.13 5.93 -5.25
C GLY A 119 -10.69 5.87 -5.76
N ALA A 120 -9.80 6.65 -5.15
CA ALA A 120 -8.39 6.71 -5.54
C ALA A 120 -7.67 5.40 -5.24
N ILE A 121 -7.82 4.85 -4.03
CA ILE A 121 -7.09 3.64 -3.65
C ILE A 121 -7.64 2.39 -4.33
N SER A 122 -8.89 2.41 -4.75
CA SER A 122 -9.48 1.29 -5.49
C SER A 122 -8.79 1.08 -6.85
N LYS A 123 -8.19 2.12 -7.40
CA LYS A 123 -7.37 2.05 -8.61
C LYS A 123 -5.88 1.93 -8.26
N GLY A 124 -5.46 2.60 -7.20
CA GLY A 124 -4.06 2.65 -6.79
C GLY A 124 -3.52 1.30 -6.31
N TRP A 125 -4.21 0.66 -5.38
CA TRP A 125 -3.74 -0.62 -4.84
C TRP A 125 -3.52 -1.70 -5.91
N PRO A 126 -4.47 -1.94 -6.83
CA PRO A 126 -4.22 -2.95 -7.87
C PRO A 126 -2.98 -2.64 -8.72
N ALA A 127 -2.76 -1.38 -9.05
CA ALA A 127 -1.59 -0.97 -9.81
C ALA A 127 -0.29 -1.18 -9.03
N ILE A 128 -0.26 -0.73 -7.77
CA ILE A 128 0.90 -0.87 -6.89
C ILE A 128 1.23 -2.34 -6.66
N LEU A 129 0.23 -3.14 -6.34
CA LEU A 129 0.43 -4.55 -6.01
C LEU A 129 0.76 -5.41 -7.23
N SER A 130 0.29 -5.01 -8.41
CA SER A 130 0.70 -5.66 -9.65
C SER A 130 2.19 -5.42 -9.93
N GLY A 131 2.67 -4.20 -9.67
CA GLY A 131 4.09 -3.88 -9.77
C GLY A 131 4.92 -4.65 -8.77
N LEU A 132 4.44 -4.76 -7.54
CA LEU A 132 5.10 -5.54 -6.48
C LEU A 132 5.23 -7.00 -6.87
N LYS A 133 4.14 -7.59 -7.36
CA LYS A 133 4.12 -8.97 -7.82
C LYS A 133 5.14 -9.18 -8.95
N SER A 134 5.13 -8.30 -9.94
CA SER A 134 6.08 -8.38 -11.05
C SER A 134 7.53 -8.30 -10.57
N LEU A 135 7.82 -7.36 -9.66
CA LEU A 135 9.16 -7.19 -9.12
C LEU A 135 9.65 -8.45 -8.42
N LEU A 136 8.82 -9.04 -7.56
CA LEU A 136 9.21 -10.22 -6.80
C LEU A 136 9.33 -11.48 -7.65
N GLU A 137 8.49 -11.60 -8.69
CA GLU A 137 8.49 -12.80 -9.54
C GLU A 137 9.50 -12.73 -10.67
N THR A 138 9.77 -11.53 -11.20
CA THR A 138 10.61 -11.38 -12.40
C THR A 138 11.82 -10.47 -12.22
N GLY A 139 11.86 -9.68 -11.15
CA GLY A 139 12.89 -8.66 -10.95
C GLY A 139 12.65 -7.38 -11.73
N LYS A 140 11.53 -7.27 -12.44
CA LYS A 140 11.19 -6.11 -13.28
C LYS A 140 9.84 -5.53 -12.89
N VAL A 141 9.73 -4.21 -13.04
CA VAL A 141 8.46 -3.49 -12.83
C VAL A 141 8.09 -2.81 -14.14
N PHE A 142 6.85 -3.04 -14.59
CA PHE A 142 6.31 -2.35 -15.75
C PHE A 142 5.83 -0.96 -15.37
N THR A 143 5.66 -0.10 -16.38
CA THR A 143 5.14 1.25 -16.18
C THR A 143 3.63 1.23 -16.40
N ILE A 144 2.88 1.77 -15.44
CA ILE A 144 1.44 1.94 -15.56
C ILE A 144 1.16 3.38 -15.95
N PRO A 145 0.53 3.62 -17.12
CA PRO A 145 0.22 5.00 -17.51
C PRO A 145 -0.82 5.63 -16.58
N PRO A 146 -0.72 6.93 -16.29
CA PRO A 146 -1.68 7.61 -15.41
C PRO A 146 -3.14 7.42 -15.83
N ALA A 147 -3.41 7.29 -17.12
CA ALA A 147 -4.78 7.06 -17.61
C ALA A 147 -5.40 5.78 -17.03
N ALA A 148 -4.60 4.74 -16.81
CA ALA A 148 -5.08 3.49 -16.24
C ALA A 148 -5.50 3.65 -14.77
N LEU A 149 -4.97 4.67 -14.10
CA LEU A 149 -5.31 4.98 -12.71
C LEU A 149 -6.49 5.96 -12.62
N GLY A 150 -6.92 6.52 -13.76
CA GLY A 150 -7.99 7.52 -13.79
C GLY A 150 -7.61 8.82 -13.10
N ILE A 151 -6.31 9.10 -12.96
CA ILE A 151 -5.80 10.28 -12.27
C ILE A 151 -4.84 11.01 -13.20
N GLU A 152 -5.17 12.24 -13.56
CA GLU A 152 -4.26 13.07 -14.33
C GLU A 152 -3.23 13.68 -13.37
N GLY A 153 -1.99 13.77 -13.85
CA GLY A 153 -0.93 14.37 -13.06
C GLY A 153 -0.49 13.54 -11.85
N PHE A 154 -0.91 12.29 -11.80
CA PHE A 154 -0.45 11.35 -10.78
C PHE A 154 0.97 10.95 -11.14
N ALA A 155 1.90 11.43 -10.41
CA ALA A 155 3.31 11.21 -10.70
C ALA A 155 3.97 10.45 -9.60
#